data_aa180ffb4ef23e4a553ce84918b4ab41
#
_entry.id   aa180ffb4ef23e4a553ce84918b4ab41
#
_cell.length_a   1.000
_cell.length_b   1.000
_cell.length_c   1.000
_cell.angle_alpha   90.00
_cell.angle_beta   90.00
_cell.angle_gamma   90.00
#
_symmetry.space_group_name_H-M   'P 1'
#
loop_
_entity.id
_entity.type
_entity.pdbx_description
1 polymer ?
#
loop_
_entity_poly.entity_id
_entity_poly.type
_entity_poly.pdbx_seq_one_letter_code
_entity_poly.pdbx_strand_id
1 'polypeptide(L)'
;MTELIGEARQLSRSQLRLAKMLKALGNPVRFQIMQTLAERQICMTHEIVATTPLAQSTVSQHLKVLREAGLIEGEIEGPATCYCVNIAGVRWLKDQIEGWLPDCCSPAGLKEAAPGCSACS
;
A
#
# COMPACT_ATOMS: atom_id res chain seq x y z
N MET A 1 9.96 -8.45 21.83
CA MET A 1 9.75 -8.21 20.42
C MET A 1 10.25 -6.88 19.95
N THR A 2 9.89 -5.85 20.68
CA THR A 2 10.33 -4.51 20.32
C THR A 2 11.84 -4.39 20.34
N GLU A 3 12.46 -5.01 21.30
CA GLU A 3 13.91 -4.98 21.40
C GLU A 3 14.55 -5.64 20.22
N LEU A 4 14.00 -6.74 19.78
CA LEU A 4 14.55 -7.45 18.64
C LEU A 4 14.54 -6.57 17.41
N ILE A 5 13.49 -5.85 17.19
CA ILE A 5 13.38 -4.95 16.06
C ILE A 5 14.36 -3.79 16.21
N GLY A 6 14.43 -3.22 17.40
CA GLY A 6 15.29 -2.08 17.65
C GLY A 6 16.76 -2.39 17.52
N GLU A 7 17.16 -3.59 17.92
CA GLU A 7 18.56 -3.96 17.85
C GLU A 7 18.94 -4.55 16.51
N ALA A 8 18.03 -5.30 15.95
CA ALA A 8 18.37 -6.14 14.83
C ALA A 8 18.92 -5.36 13.67
N ARG A 9 18.36 -4.22 13.40
CA ARG A 9 18.83 -3.53 12.23
C ARG A 9 18.11 -2.23 12.00
N GLN A 10 18.80 -1.39 11.28
CA GLN A 10 18.19 -0.21 10.74
C GLN A 10 17.68 -0.56 9.36
N LEU A 11 16.46 -0.19 9.09
CA LEU A 11 15.87 -0.44 7.79
C LEU A 11 16.44 0.53 6.77
N SER A 12 16.61 0.06 5.55
CA SER A 12 17.02 0.92 4.45
C SER A 12 15.88 1.87 4.09
N ARG A 13 16.19 2.87 3.28
CA ARG A 13 15.17 3.79 2.82
C ARG A 13 14.06 3.08 2.06
N SER A 14 14.42 2.11 1.25
CA SER A 14 13.43 1.33 0.51
C SER A 14 12.53 0.54 1.44
N GLN A 15 13.12 -0.05 2.47
CA GLN A 15 12.34 -0.82 3.44
C GLN A 15 11.42 0.07 4.24
N LEU A 16 11.88 1.26 4.62
CA LEU A 16 11.02 2.21 5.32
C LEU A 16 9.90 2.70 4.44
N ARG A 17 10.19 2.94 3.16
CA ARG A 17 9.18 3.34 2.22
C ARG A 17 8.12 2.24 2.04
N LEU A 18 8.58 1.01 1.91
CA LEU A 18 7.68 -0.13 1.79
C LEU A 18 6.79 -0.26 3.02
N ALA A 19 7.38 -0.16 4.20
CA ALA A 19 6.62 -0.24 5.45
C ALA A 19 5.58 0.87 5.54
N LYS A 20 5.92 2.06 5.10
CA LYS A 20 5.00 3.19 5.11
C LYS A 20 3.81 2.93 4.17
N MET A 21 4.07 2.38 3.01
CA MET A 21 3.01 2.04 2.07
C MET A 21 2.09 0.96 2.62
N LEU A 22 2.67 -0.07 3.23
CA LEU A 22 1.87 -1.13 3.82
C LEU A 22 1.04 -0.63 4.99
N LYS A 23 1.59 0.27 5.78
CA LYS A 23 0.84 0.87 6.88
C LYS A 23 -0.32 1.69 6.36
N ALA A 24 -0.10 2.44 5.30
CA ALA A 24 -1.17 3.25 4.70
C ALA A 24 -2.31 2.35 4.20
N LEU A 25 -1.99 1.22 3.59
CA LEU A 25 -2.99 0.28 3.11
C LEU A 25 -3.64 -0.53 4.23
N GLY A 26 -3.04 -0.58 5.39
CA GLY A 26 -3.54 -1.39 6.50
C GLY A 26 -4.76 -0.84 7.22
N ASN A 27 -5.29 0.27 6.78
CA ASN A 27 -6.49 0.86 7.36
C ASN A 27 -7.69 0.52 6.47
N PRO A 28 -8.80 0.02 7.02
CA PRO A 28 -9.94 -0.41 6.21
C PRO A 28 -10.49 0.69 5.30
N VAL A 29 -10.56 1.91 5.78
CA VAL A 29 -11.08 3.02 4.97
C VAL A 29 -10.14 3.30 3.82
N ARG A 30 -8.84 3.39 4.10
CA ARG A 30 -7.86 3.65 3.06
C ARG A 30 -7.79 2.52 2.04
N PHE A 31 -7.90 1.29 2.51
CA PHE A 31 -7.96 0.13 1.63
C PHE A 31 -9.14 0.25 0.67
N GLN A 32 -10.30 0.61 1.21
CA GLN A 32 -11.51 0.77 0.41
C GLN A 32 -11.37 1.87 -0.64
N ILE A 33 -10.75 2.98 -0.26
CA ILE A 33 -10.49 4.07 -1.19
C ILE A 33 -9.61 3.57 -2.34
N MET A 34 -8.54 2.85 -2.01
CA MET A 34 -7.65 2.31 -3.03
C MET A 34 -8.35 1.33 -3.96
N GLN A 35 -9.21 0.48 -3.41
CA GLN A 35 -9.99 -0.44 -4.24
C GLN A 35 -10.86 0.31 -5.25
N THR A 36 -11.54 1.35 -4.77
CA THR A 36 -12.41 2.14 -5.63
C THR A 36 -11.63 2.81 -6.74
N LEU A 37 -10.50 3.40 -6.40
CA LEU A 37 -9.67 4.06 -7.42
C LEU A 37 -9.11 3.07 -8.43
N ALA A 38 -8.69 1.91 -7.96
CA ALA A 38 -8.14 0.89 -8.84
C ALA A 38 -9.18 0.34 -9.80
N GLU A 39 -10.39 0.14 -9.31
CA GLU A 39 -11.47 -0.38 -10.14
C GLU A 39 -11.87 0.59 -11.23
N ARG A 40 -11.91 1.86 -10.90
CA ARG A 40 -12.34 2.87 -11.87
C ARG A 40 -11.25 3.26 -12.84
N GLN A 41 -10.00 3.18 -12.38
CA GLN A 41 -8.82 3.48 -13.22
C GLN A 41 -8.84 4.88 -13.82
N ILE A 42 -9.53 5.79 -13.17
CA ILE A 42 -9.59 7.19 -13.59
C ILE A 42 -9.40 8.08 -12.37
N CYS A 43 -9.11 9.34 -12.62
CA CYS A 43 -9.03 10.31 -11.54
C CYS A 43 -10.42 10.53 -10.95
N MET A 44 -10.46 10.63 -9.65
CA MET A 44 -11.70 10.86 -8.92
C MET A 44 -11.67 12.25 -8.30
N THR A 45 -12.81 12.88 -8.21
CA THR A 45 -12.93 14.14 -7.52
C THR A 45 -13.72 13.93 -6.23
N HIS A 46 -14.93 14.42 -6.15
CA HIS A 46 -15.70 14.35 -4.90
C HIS A 46 -16.50 13.06 -4.72
N GLU A 47 -16.46 12.17 -5.68
CA GLU A 47 -17.32 11.00 -5.65
C GLU A 47 -17.05 10.07 -4.47
N ILE A 48 -15.80 9.91 -4.09
CA ILE A 48 -15.50 9.04 -2.94
C ILE A 48 -16.08 9.62 -1.67
N VAL A 49 -15.99 10.93 -1.52
CA VAL A 49 -16.55 11.58 -0.34
C VAL A 49 -18.06 11.36 -0.30
N ALA A 50 -18.71 11.47 -1.44
CA ALA A 50 -20.16 11.29 -1.51
C ALA A 50 -20.61 9.87 -1.21
N THR A 51 -19.74 8.89 -1.43
CA THR A 51 -20.11 7.49 -1.21
C THR A 51 -19.72 6.95 0.15
N THR A 52 -19.06 7.74 0.98
CA THR A 52 -18.68 7.29 2.31
C THR A 52 -19.50 8.02 3.36
N PRO A 53 -19.74 7.39 4.51
CA PRO A 53 -20.45 8.06 5.60
C PRO A 53 -19.55 8.99 6.41
N LEU A 54 -18.26 9.06 6.08
CA LEU A 54 -17.32 9.85 6.84
C LEU A 54 -17.38 11.31 6.46
N ALA A 55 -17.00 12.17 7.39
CA ALA A 55 -16.88 13.59 7.11
C ALA A 55 -15.79 13.83 6.08
N GLN A 56 -15.98 14.89 5.28
CA GLN A 56 -15.03 15.23 4.24
C GLN A 56 -13.60 15.43 4.79
N SER A 57 -13.48 16.05 5.96
CA SER A 57 -12.17 16.28 6.55
C SER A 57 -11.46 14.97 6.89
N THR A 58 -12.22 13.97 7.33
CA THR A 58 -11.66 12.66 7.64
C THR A 58 -11.19 11.95 6.37
N VAL A 59 -12.01 12.00 5.32
CA VAL A 59 -11.64 11.42 4.04
C VAL A 59 -10.39 12.10 3.50
N SER A 60 -10.32 13.42 3.60
CA SER A 60 -9.14 14.16 3.14
C SER A 60 -7.88 13.75 3.87
N GLN A 61 -7.97 13.49 5.17
CA GLN A 61 -6.82 13.02 5.92
C GLN A 61 -6.35 11.65 5.45
N HIS A 62 -7.29 10.76 5.17
CA HIS A 62 -6.93 9.44 4.63
C HIS A 62 -6.28 9.56 3.26
N LEU A 63 -6.78 10.46 2.42
CA LEU A 63 -6.19 10.67 1.11
C LEU A 63 -4.78 11.24 1.23
N LYS A 64 -4.54 12.13 2.18
CA LYS A 64 -3.20 12.64 2.41
C LYS A 64 -2.22 11.56 2.81
N VAL A 65 -2.65 10.66 3.68
CA VAL A 65 -1.80 9.53 4.09
C VAL A 65 -1.41 8.68 2.89
N LEU A 66 -2.39 8.38 2.04
CA LEU A 66 -2.13 7.60 0.84
C LEU A 66 -1.19 8.32 -0.11
N ARG A 67 -1.38 9.63 -0.28
CA ARG A 67 -0.51 10.41 -1.17
C ARG A 67 0.91 10.49 -0.64
N GLU A 68 1.07 10.74 0.63
CA GLU A 68 2.40 10.80 1.24
C GLU A 68 3.12 9.47 1.19
N ALA A 69 2.37 8.38 1.21
CA ALA A 69 2.95 7.06 1.08
C ALA A 69 3.31 6.72 -0.36
N GLY A 70 2.87 7.52 -1.33
CA GLY A 70 3.19 7.27 -2.73
C GLY A 70 2.21 6.34 -3.44
N LEU A 71 1.03 6.13 -2.86
CA LEU A 71 0.03 5.23 -3.45
C LEU A 71 -0.95 5.94 -4.36
N ILE A 72 -1.18 7.22 -4.13
CA ILE A 72 -2.01 8.04 -5.00
C ILE A 72 -1.29 9.34 -5.29
N GLU A 73 -1.74 10.03 -6.31
CA GLU A 73 -1.18 11.32 -6.69
C GLU A 73 -2.31 12.26 -7.08
N GLY A 74 -2.00 13.55 -7.12
CA GLY A 74 -2.96 14.57 -7.51
C GLY A 74 -3.18 15.58 -6.42
N GLU A 75 -4.18 16.44 -6.64
CA GLU A 75 -4.57 17.48 -5.70
C GLU A 75 -5.69 16.97 -4.82
N ILE A 76 -5.46 16.99 -3.52
CA ILE A 76 -6.43 16.50 -2.54
C ILE A 76 -7.14 17.65 -1.87
N GLU A 77 -6.47 18.78 -1.76
CA GLU A 77 -7.04 19.96 -1.15
C GLU A 77 -7.31 21.03 -2.18
N GLY A 78 -8.26 21.89 -1.88
CA GLY A 78 -8.57 22.99 -2.74
C GLY A 78 -9.85 22.78 -3.52
N PRO A 79 -10.24 23.77 -4.31
CA PRO A 79 -11.52 23.72 -5.02
C PRO A 79 -11.57 22.72 -6.16
N ALA A 80 -10.42 22.33 -6.67
CA ALA A 80 -10.37 21.40 -7.80
C ALA A 80 -9.63 20.14 -7.42
N THR A 81 -10.15 19.40 -6.44
CA THR A 81 -9.53 18.17 -6.02
C THR A 81 -9.65 17.11 -7.10
N CYS A 82 -8.53 16.47 -7.38
CA CYS A 82 -8.50 15.37 -8.34
C CYS A 82 -7.35 14.45 -7.94
N TYR A 83 -7.62 13.18 -7.78
CA TYR A 83 -6.61 12.22 -7.37
C TYR A 83 -6.84 10.88 -8.04
N CYS A 84 -5.75 10.15 -8.25
CA CYS A 84 -5.80 8.86 -8.91
C CYS A 84 -4.66 7.99 -8.39
N VAL A 85 -4.71 6.72 -8.76
CA VAL A 85 -3.67 5.78 -8.36
C VAL A 85 -2.33 6.21 -8.93
N ASN A 86 -1.31 6.19 -8.10
CA ASN A 86 0.05 6.40 -8.56
C ASN A 86 0.58 5.08 -9.10
N ILE A 87 0.48 4.89 -10.40
CA ILE A 87 0.83 3.61 -11.02
C ILE A 87 2.28 3.23 -10.74
N ALA A 88 3.18 4.19 -10.86
CA ALA A 88 4.59 3.91 -10.62
C ALA A 88 4.84 3.49 -9.16
N GLY A 89 4.16 4.14 -8.22
CA GLY A 89 4.27 3.78 -6.82
C GLY A 89 3.73 2.40 -6.54
N VAL A 90 2.59 2.06 -7.12
CA VAL A 90 2.00 0.75 -6.92
C VAL A 90 2.86 -0.34 -7.54
N ARG A 91 3.43 -0.09 -8.71
CA ARG A 91 4.34 -1.05 -9.33
C ARG A 91 5.56 -1.29 -8.46
N TRP A 92 6.12 -0.22 -7.94
CA TRP A 92 7.26 -0.33 -7.04
C TRP A 92 6.91 -1.17 -5.82
N LEU A 93 5.72 -0.93 -5.24
CA LEU A 93 5.25 -1.70 -4.10
C LEU A 93 5.14 -3.19 -4.43
N LYS A 94 4.54 -3.51 -5.55
CA LYS A 94 4.40 -4.89 -5.98
C LYS A 94 5.76 -5.57 -6.18
N ASP A 95 6.67 -4.86 -6.82
CA ASP A 95 8.01 -5.41 -7.07
C ASP A 95 8.75 -5.65 -5.76
N GLN A 96 8.61 -4.76 -4.80
CA GLN A 96 9.26 -4.94 -3.51
C GLN A 96 8.70 -6.13 -2.76
N ILE A 97 7.40 -6.30 -2.80
CA ILE A 97 6.77 -7.43 -2.12
C ILE A 97 7.20 -8.73 -2.78
N GLU A 98 7.21 -8.80 -4.09
CA GLU A 98 7.65 -9.98 -4.80
C GLU A 98 9.08 -10.34 -4.51
N GLY A 99 9.95 -9.33 -4.43
CA GLY A 99 11.35 -9.57 -4.17
C GLY A 99 11.65 -9.97 -2.74
N TRP A 100 10.86 -9.46 -1.81
CA TRP A 100 11.09 -9.69 -0.39
C TRP A 100 10.28 -10.87 0.15
N LEU A 101 9.10 -11.10 -0.38
CA LEU A 101 8.18 -12.12 0.15
C LEU A 101 7.80 -13.09 -0.97
N PRO A 102 8.71 -13.98 -1.34
CA PRO A 102 8.42 -14.92 -2.43
C PRO A 102 7.42 -15.98 -2.00
N ASP A 103 6.75 -16.54 -2.99
CA ASP A 103 5.84 -17.63 -2.76
C ASP A 103 6.62 -18.85 -2.30
N CYS A 104 6.22 -19.38 -1.18
CA CYS A 104 6.90 -20.53 -0.59
C CYS A 104 6.91 -21.74 -1.50
N CYS A 105 5.86 -21.94 -2.26
CA CYS A 105 5.69 -23.12 -3.09
C CYS A 105 5.77 -22.84 -4.58
N SER A 106 6.30 -21.68 -4.93
CA SER A 106 6.44 -21.34 -6.33
C SER A 106 7.50 -22.19 -7.01
N PRO A 107 7.19 -22.87 -8.11
CA PRO A 107 8.19 -23.66 -8.81
C PRO A 107 9.39 -22.86 -9.27
N ALA A 108 9.19 -21.60 -9.59
CA ALA A 108 10.27 -20.76 -10.08
C ALA A 108 11.18 -20.28 -8.97
N GLY A 109 10.65 -20.13 -7.77
CA GLY A 109 11.41 -19.56 -6.68
C GLY A 109 12.01 -20.55 -5.73
N LEU A 110 11.55 -21.77 -5.78
CA LEU A 110 11.99 -22.76 -4.80
C LEU A 110 13.04 -23.67 -5.36
N LYS A 111 14.22 -23.46 -4.93
CA LYS A 111 15.25 -24.43 -5.22
C LYS A 111 15.33 -25.42 -4.12
N GLU A 112 15.01 -25.00 -2.93
CA GLU A 112 15.07 -25.88 -1.78
C GLU A 112 13.91 -25.57 -0.87
N ALA A 113 13.09 -26.54 -0.61
CA ALA A 113 12.05 -26.42 0.37
C ALA A 113 12.67 -26.52 1.74
N ALA A 114 12.25 -25.68 2.66
CA ALA A 114 12.72 -25.79 4.03
C ALA A 114 12.27 -27.13 4.59
N PRO A 115 13.15 -27.83 5.33
CA PRO A 115 12.76 -29.09 5.96
C PRO A 115 11.56 -28.86 6.87
N GLY A 116 10.56 -29.71 6.74
CA GLY A 116 9.39 -29.59 7.57
C GLY A 116 8.32 -28.66 7.08
N CYS A 117 8.52 -28.02 5.93
CA CYS A 117 7.50 -27.15 5.35
C CYS A 117 6.45 -27.99 4.64
N SER A 118 5.37 -28.30 5.33
CA SER A 118 4.32 -29.11 4.75
C SER A 118 3.51 -28.37 3.71
N ALA A 119 3.49 -27.08 3.77
CA ALA A 119 2.76 -26.28 2.79
C ALA A 119 3.39 -26.34 1.41
N CYS A 120 4.66 -26.71 1.34
CA CYS A 120 5.38 -26.76 0.08
C CYS A 120 5.44 -28.16 -0.53
N SER A 121 4.89 -29.13 0.13
CA SER A 121 4.96 -30.51 -0.35
C SER A 121 3.83 -30.88 -1.30
#